data_d1eeadc7de21f406bb453229930deb14
#
_entry.id   d1eeadc7de21f406bb453229930deb14
#
_cell.length_a   1.000
_cell.length_b   1.000
_cell.length_c   1.000
_cell.angle_alpha   90.00
_cell.angle_beta   90.00
_cell.angle_gamma   90.00
#
_symmetry.space_group_name_H-M   'P 1'
#
loop_
_entity.id
_entity.type
_entity.pdbx_description
1 polymer ?
#
loop_
_entity_poly.entity_id
_entity_poly.type
_entity_poly.pdbx_seq_one_letter_code
_entity_poly.pdbx_strand_id
1 'polypeptide(L)'
;MSGLQFIIDFVKALAWPAAIVAIVAFLRRPIVDILMQLASGLRRLRAGQSDAEFDRIAGQTKAELTATVSAGPGHAVIPVSLRFAAAADDNPAAAIGQAFGAVEAALRDLLGSSGKLVPVGSGDPTAVARFARDQGLVPESIVRAVDGVVSLRNLATADPSRVTRDHAVKFLALVDALLFAIGTQRDRSIPASSPMS
;
A
#
# COMPACT_ATOMS: atom_id res chain seq x y z
N MET A 1 -11.98 48.48 56.20
CA MET A 1 -11.76 47.15 55.58
C MET A 1 -10.31 46.79 55.77
N SER A 2 -10.02 45.78 56.59
CA SER A 2 -8.66 45.47 57.00
C SER A 2 -7.88 44.80 55.85
N GLY A 3 -6.68 45.33 55.54
CA GLY A 3 -5.79 44.78 54.49
C GLY A 3 -5.52 43.27 54.59
N LEU A 4 -5.71 42.73 55.79
CA LEU A 4 -5.60 41.28 56.04
C LEU A 4 -6.69 40.44 55.34
N GLN A 5 -7.92 40.94 55.24
CA GLN A 5 -9.00 40.25 54.56
C GLN A 5 -8.79 40.22 53.06
N PHE A 6 -8.26 41.29 52.46
CA PHE A 6 -7.95 41.34 51.03
C PHE A 6 -6.85 40.32 50.65
N ILE A 7 -5.84 40.16 51.50
CA ILE A 7 -4.78 39.18 51.27
C ILE A 7 -5.32 37.74 51.33
N ILE A 8 -6.21 37.44 52.27
CA ILE A 8 -6.82 36.10 52.42
C ILE A 8 -7.70 35.77 51.22
N ASP A 9 -8.48 36.72 50.73
CA ASP A 9 -9.35 36.49 49.55
C ASP A 9 -8.55 36.37 48.25
N PHE A 10 -7.45 37.12 48.15
CA PHE A 10 -6.53 37.02 47.01
C PHE A 10 -5.80 35.68 46.99
N VAL A 11 -5.33 35.18 48.15
CA VAL A 11 -4.69 33.86 48.24
C VAL A 11 -5.68 32.73 47.91
N LYS A 12 -6.93 32.83 48.40
CA LYS A 12 -7.98 31.84 48.03
C LYS A 12 -8.30 31.86 46.55
N ALA A 13 -8.38 33.02 45.93
CA ALA A 13 -8.64 33.14 44.49
C ALA A 13 -7.51 32.60 43.62
N LEU A 14 -6.24 32.70 44.08
CA LEU A 14 -5.08 32.23 43.35
C LEU A 14 -4.74 30.76 43.62
N ALA A 15 -5.18 30.21 44.79
CA ALA A 15 -4.90 28.83 45.17
C ALA A 15 -5.56 27.83 44.22
N TRP A 16 -6.72 28.13 43.67
CA TRP A 16 -7.45 27.22 42.77
C TRP A 16 -6.81 27.06 41.38
N PRO A 17 -6.41 28.15 40.70
CA PRO A 17 -5.66 28.03 39.45
C PRO A 17 -4.29 27.35 39.62
N ALA A 18 -3.58 27.69 40.75
CA ALA A 18 -2.28 27.10 41.04
C ALA A 18 -2.37 25.58 41.30
N ALA A 19 -3.41 25.13 41.99
CA ALA A 19 -3.65 23.70 42.21
C ALA A 19 -3.90 22.94 40.92
N ILE A 20 -4.68 23.49 39.97
CA ILE A 20 -4.93 22.88 38.65
C ILE A 20 -3.62 22.78 37.86
N VAL A 21 -2.82 23.84 37.82
CA VAL A 21 -1.52 23.83 37.11
C VAL A 21 -0.58 22.81 37.74
N ALA A 22 -0.52 22.70 39.04
CA ALA A 22 0.30 21.72 39.75
C ALA A 22 -0.15 20.28 39.44
N ILE A 23 -1.46 20.01 39.44
CA ILE A 23 -2.02 18.71 39.11
C ILE A 23 -1.68 18.35 37.65
N VAL A 24 -1.88 19.26 36.70
CA VAL A 24 -1.56 19.03 35.25
C VAL A 24 -0.05 18.80 35.07
N ALA A 25 0.80 19.58 35.74
CA ALA A 25 2.25 19.42 35.68
C ALA A 25 2.72 18.09 36.31
N PHE A 26 2.08 17.64 37.38
CA PHE A 26 2.39 16.38 38.02
C PHE A 26 1.91 15.17 37.25
N LEU A 27 0.73 15.25 36.62
CA LEU A 27 0.19 14.18 35.81
C LEU A 27 0.82 14.10 34.39
N ARG A 28 1.42 15.18 33.90
CA ARG A 28 2.02 15.22 32.55
C ARG A 28 3.12 14.16 32.36
N ARG A 29 3.97 13.95 33.36
CA ARG A 29 5.07 12.97 33.27
C ARG A 29 4.58 11.53 33.22
N PRO A 30 3.75 11.03 34.16
CA PRO A 30 3.30 9.63 34.08
C PRO A 30 2.40 9.37 32.89
N ILE A 31 1.63 10.33 32.39
CA ILE A 31 0.78 10.15 31.20
C ILE A 31 1.65 10.00 29.95
N VAL A 32 2.71 10.78 29.79
CA VAL A 32 3.64 10.66 28.65
C VAL A 32 4.38 9.32 28.69
N ASP A 33 4.81 8.85 29.86
CA ASP A 33 5.51 7.57 30.01
C ASP A 33 4.58 6.39 29.73
N ILE A 34 3.33 6.43 30.17
CA ILE A 34 2.32 5.41 29.87
C ILE A 34 1.97 5.42 28.37
N LEU A 35 1.81 6.59 27.75
CA LEU A 35 1.57 6.72 26.31
C LEU A 35 2.75 6.20 25.49
N MET A 36 3.99 6.46 25.89
CA MET A 36 5.17 5.92 25.24
C MET A 36 5.29 4.41 25.41
N GLN A 37 4.99 3.86 26.57
CA GLN A 37 4.97 2.42 26.81
C GLN A 37 3.84 1.73 26.02
N LEU A 38 2.65 2.32 25.98
CA LEU A 38 1.55 1.81 25.16
C LEU A 38 1.88 1.87 23.65
N ALA A 39 2.45 2.98 23.20
CA ALA A 39 2.87 3.14 21.81
C ALA A 39 3.97 2.15 21.41
N SER A 40 4.92 1.84 22.31
CA SER A 40 5.96 0.84 22.05
C SER A 40 5.43 -0.58 22.09
N GLY A 41 4.47 -0.89 22.98
CA GLY A 41 3.77 -2.17 23.04
C GLY A 41 2.90 -2.40 21.79
N LEU A 42 2.13 -1.41 21.39
CA LEU A 42 1.33 -1.44 20.16
C LEU A 42 2.19 -1.54 18.89
N ARG A 43 3.38 -0.90 18.89
CA ARG A 43 4.34 -1.06 17.77
C ARG A 43 4.87 -2.48 17.66
N ARG A 44 5.18 -3.15 18.78
CA ARG A 44 5.66 -4.55 18.76
C ARG A 44 4.57 -5.54 18.34
N LEU A 45 3.34 -5.36 18.81
CA LEU A 45 2.19 -6.17 18.36
C LEU A 45 1.87 -5.92 16.87
N ARG A 46 1.95 -4.67 16.42
CA ARG A 46 1.75 -4.31 15.02
C ARG A 46 2.89 -4.79 14.11
N ALA A 47 4.11 -4.99 14.64
CA ALA A 47 5.26 -5.47 13.88
C ALA A 47 5.06 -6.90 13.38
N GLY A 48 4.71 -7.82 14.28
CA GLY A 48 4.41 -9.21 13.90
C GLY A 48 3.14 -9.35 13.06
N GLN A 49 2.19 -8.41 13.23
CA GLN A 49 0.94 -8.41 12.49
C GLN A 49 1.11 -7.89 11.05
N SER A 50 2.03 -6.93 10.80
CA SER A 50 2.28 -6.42 9.45
C SER A 50 3.01 -7.42 8.56
N ASP A 51 3.96 -8.20 9.10
CA ASP A 51 4.68 -9.23 8.33
C ASP A 51 3.75 -10.40 7.98
N ALA A 52 2.94 -10.86 8.94
CA ALA A 52 1.94 -11.88 8.70
C ALA A 52 0.85 -11.42 7.73
N GLU A 53 0.45 -10.14 7.80
CA GLU A 53 -0.52 -9.54 6.90
C GLU A 53 0.04 -9.42 5.48
N PHE A 54 1.32 -8.99 5.34
CA PHE A 54 1.99 -8.95 4.05
C PHE A 54 2.05 -10.34 3.41
N ASP A 55 2.49 -11.35 4.15
CA ASP A 55 2.58 -12.73 3.67
C ASP A 55 1.22 -13.32 3.32
N ARG A 56 0.18 -13.01 4.09
CA ARG A 56 -1.19 -13.43 3.81
C ARG A 56 -1.71 -12.84 2.50
N ILE A 57 -1.56 -11.53 2.29
CA ILE A 57 -2.00 -10.86 1.07
C ILE A 57 -1.18 -11.34 -0.12
N ALA A 58 0.15 -11.48 0.04
CA ALA A 58 1.01 -11.98 -1.01
C ALA A 58 0.63 -13.41 -1.44
N GLY A 59 0.32 -14.27 -0.47
CA GLY A 59 -0.15 -15.64 -0.73
C GLY A 59 -1.47 -15.69 -1.48
N GLN A 60 -2.45 -14.86 -1.10
CA GLN A 60 -3.73 -14.76 -1.80
C GLN A 60 -3.57 -14.25 -3.23
N THR A 61 -2.80 -13.17 -3.41
CA THR A 61 -2.53 -12.58 -4.73
C THR A 61 -1.83 -13.58 -5.65
N LYS A 62 -0.87 -14.37 -5.12
CA LYS A 62 -0.20 -15.43 -5.86
C LYS A 62 -1.17 -16.51 -6.31
N ALA A 63 -2.11 -16.93 -5.46
CA ALA A 63 -3.11 -17.95 -5.81
C ALA A 63 -4.02 -17.47 -6.96
N GLU A 64 -4.47 -16.21 -6.92
CA GLU A 64 -5.28 -15.61 -7.99
C GLU A 64 -4.52 -15.57 -9.33
N LEU A 65 -3.23 -15.19 -9.29
CA LEU A 65 -2.40 -15.15 -10.50
C LEU A 65 -2.10 -16.55 -11.04
N THR A 66 -1.85 -17.54 -10.18
CA THR A 66 -1.59 -18.92 -10.61
C THR A 66 -2.80 -19.50 -11.35
N ALA A 67 -4.00 -19.22 -10.88
CA ALA A 67 -5.23 -19.63 -11.55
C ALA A 67 -5.40 -19.00 -12.95
N THR A 68 -4.83 -17.81 -13.16
CA THR A 68 -4.97 -17.04 -14.41
C THR A 68 -3.90 -17.39 -15.44
N VAL A 69 -2.65 -17.67 -14.99
CA VAL A 69 -1.47 -17.85 -15.84
C VAL A 69 -1.41 -19.23 -16.51
N SER A 70 -2.17 -20.21 -16.04
CA SER A 70 -2.16 -21.59 -16.58
C SER A 70 -2.58 -21.73 -18.06
N ALA A 71 -2.75 -20.63 -18.82
CA ALA A 71 -3.46 -20.65 -20.11
C ALA A 71 -2.78 -19.96 -21.31
N GLY A 72 -1.47 -19.66 -21.33
CA GLY A 72 -0.97 -19.05 -22.57
C GLY A 72 0.56 -18.87 -22.73
N PRO A 73 1.05 -18.85 -23.98
CA PRO A 73 2.43 -18.47 -24.30
C PRO A 73 2.60 -16.95 -24.07
N GLY A 74 3.49 -16.58 -23.16
CA GLY A 74 3.72 -15.18 -22.82
C GLY A 74 4.85 -14.54 -23.61
N HIS A 75 4.76 -13.24 -23.81
CA HIS A 75 5.83 -12.41 -24.36
C HIS A 75 7.02 -12.32 -23.41
N ALA A 76 8.22 -12.36 -23.97
CA ALA A 76 9.47 -12.16 -23.23
C ALA A 76 9.63 -10.67 -22.87
N VAL A 77 9.00 -10.24 -21.78
CA VAL A 77 9.26 -8.93 -21.17
C VAL A 77 10.40 -9.13 -20.17
N ILE A 78 11.38 -8.21 -20.13
CA ILE A 78 12.42 -8.25 -19.09
C ILE A 78 11.71 -8.17 -17.74
N PRO A 79 11.85 -9.18 -16.87
CA PRO A 79 11.16 -9.18 -15.58
C PRO A 79 11.47 -7.94 -14.76
N VAL A 80 10.46 -7.37 -14.14
CA VAL A 80 10.57 -6.21 -13.23
C VAL A 80 11.47 -6.58 -12.05
N SER A 81 11.43 -7.84 -11.60
CA SER A 81 12.32 -8.38 -10.58
C SER A 81 13.80 -8.21 -10.93
N LEU A 82 14.20 -8.44 -12.17
CA LEU A 82 15.57 -8.22 -12.61
C LEU A 82 15.94 -6.73 -12.68
N ARG A 83 15.00 -5.88 -13.08
CA ARG A 83 15.23 -4.43 -13.18
C ARG A 83 15.41 -3.76 -11.84
N PHE A 84 14.73 -4.23 -10.81
CA PHE A 84 14.70 -3.62 -9.48
C PHE A 84 15.39 -4.45 -8.40
N ALA A 85 16.11 -5.51 -8.76
CA ALA A 85 16.83 -6.37 -7.81
C ALA A 85 17.81 -5.56 -6.94
N ALA A 86 18.67 -4.74 -7.56
CA ALA A 86 19.62 -3.88 -6.84
C ALA A 86 18.88 -2.86 -5.94
N ALA A 87 17.80 -2.23 -6.43
CA ALA A 87 17.01 -1.31 -5.63
C ALA A 87 16.32 -2.01 -4.44
N ALA A 88 15.96 -3.30 -4.57
CA ALA A 88 15.41 -4.09 -3.47
C ALA A 88 16.42 -4.38 -2.37
N ASP A 89 17.71 -4.45 -2.70
CA ASP A 89 18.79 -4.60 -1.73
C ASP A 89 19.06 -3.29 -0.96
N ASP A 90 19.08 -2.15 -1.66
CA ASP A 90 19.43 -0.85 -1.09
C ASP A 90 18.26 -0.18 -0.39
N ASN A 91 17.07 -0.19 -1.02
CA ASN A 91 15.86 0.42 -0.49
C ASN A 91 14.61 -0.38 -0.91
N PRO A 92 14.23 -1.41 -0.12
CA PRO A 92 13.13 -2.30 -0.45
C PRO A 92 11.80 -1.58 -0.68
N ALA A 93 11.49 -0.55 0.11
CA ALA A 93 10.24 0.21 -0.02
C ALA A 93 10.19 1.02 -1.32
N ALA A 94 11.32 1.62 -1.72
CA ALA A 94 11.41 2.34 -2.99
C ALA A 94 11.28 1.37 -4.20
N ALA A 95 11.87 0.19 -4.12
CA ALA A 95 11.74 -0.84 -5.16
C ALA A 95 10.27 -1.26 -5.37
N ILE A 96 9.50 -1.43 -4.29
CA ILE A 96 8.06 -1.71 -4.33
C ILE A 96 7.31 -0.57 -5.04
N GLY A 97 7.60 0.69 -4.69
CA GLY A 97 6.98 1.86 -5.31
C GLY A 97 7.25 1.96 -6.82
N GLN A 98 8.50 1.73 -7.22
CA GLN A 98 8.91 1.77 -8.63
C GLN A 98 8.29 0.61 -9.45
N ALA A 99 8.28 -0.59 -8.91
CA ALA A 99 7.67 -1.76 -9.56
C ALA A 99 6.16 -1.59 -9.71
N PHE A 100 5.50 -0.96 -8.75
CA PHE A 100 4.08 -0.67 -8.83
C PHE A 100 3.72 0.24 -10.02
N GLY A 101 4.57 1.20 -10.36
CA GLY A 101 4.41 2.05 -11.54
C GLY A 101 4.31 1.27 -12.86
N ALA A 102 4.97 0.10 -12.94
CA ALA A 102 4.87 -0.77 -14.10
C ALA A 102 3.46 -1.39 -14.26
N VAL A 103 2.79 -1.73 -13.15
CA VAL A 103 1.41 -2.23 -13.17
C VAL A 103 0.45 -1.15 -13.67
N GLU A 104 0.61 0.08 -13.17
CA GLU A 104 -0.20 1.22 -13.65
C GLU A 104 -0.02 1.47 -15.15
N ALA A 105 1.23 1.43 -15.63
CA ALA A 105 1.53 1.60 -17.04
C ALA A 105 0.87 0.48 -17.88
N ALA A 106 1.01 -0.78 -17.46
CA ALA A 106 0.45 -1.92 -18.18
C ALA A 106 -1.08 -1.87 -18.28
N LEU A 107 -1.77 -1.43 -17.22
CA LEU A 107 -3.23 -1.27 -17.25
C LEU A 107 -3.66 -0.15 -18.22
N ARG A 108 -2.92 0.98 -18.24
CA ARG A 108 -3.18 2.08 -19.19
C ARG A 108 -2.93 1.64 -20.64
N ASP A 109 -1.85 0.90 -20.87
CA ASP A 109 -1.50 0.37 -22.21
C ASP A 109 -2.55 -0.62 -22.71
N LEU A 110 -3.08 -1.48 -21.83
CA LEU A 110 -4.16 -2.41 -22.16
C LEU A 110 -5.41 -1.66 -22.64
N LEU A 111 -5.84 -0.63 -21.92
CA LEU A 111 -6.99 0.18 -22.30
C LEU A 111 -6.72 0.97 -23.58
N GLY A 112 -5.55 1.60 -23.71
CA GLY A 112 -5.15 2.36 -24.89
C GLY A 112 -5.09 1.49 -26.15
N SER A 113 -4.51 0.27 -26.07
CA SER A 113 -4.45 -0.68 -27.17
C SER A 113 -5.82 -1.21 -27.61
N SER A 114 -6.79 -1.19 -26.69
CA SER A 114 -8.19 -1.58 -26.97
C SER A 114 -9.06 -0.40 -27.42
N GLY A 115 -8.47 0.77 -27.68
CA GLY A 115 -9.20 1.98 -28.07
C GLY A 115 -10.09 2.57 -26.99
N LYS A 116 -9.87 2.19 -25.71
CA LYS A 116 -10.64 2.67 -24.57
C LYS A 116 -9.88 3.78 -23.86
N LEU A 117 -10.56 4.88 -23.57
CA LEU A 117 -9.99 5.97 -22.78
C LEU A 117 -10.09 5.62 -21.30
N VAL A 118 -8.99 5.80 -20.59
CA VAL A 118 -8.99 5.73 -19.11
C VAL A 118 -9.91 6.84 -18.60
N PRO A 119 -10.86 6.54 -17.69
CA PRO A 119 -11.72 7.56 -17.12
C PRO A 119 -10.90 8.70 -16.48
N VAL A 120 -11.25 9.93 -16.82
CA VAL A 120 -10.57 11.13 -16.28
C VAL A 120 -10.70 11.13 -14.75
N GLY A 121 -9.58 11.24 -14.04
CA GLY A 121 -9.55 11.22 -12.57
C GLY A 121 -9.34 9.83 -11.94
N SER A 122 -9.23 8.75 -12.72
CA SER A 122 -8.89 7.40 -12.19
C SER A 122 -7.40 7.31 -11.87
N GLY A 123 -6.98 7.93 -10.77
CA GLY A 123 -5.63 7.74 -10.20
C GLY A 123 -5.49 6.41 -9.46
N ASP A 124 -6.58 5.68 -9.23
CA ASP A 124 -6.60 4.40 -8.53
C ASP A 124 -6.50 3.23 -9.53
N PRO A 125 -5.40 2.44 -9.49
CA PRO A 125 -5.23 1.27 -10.36
C PRO A 125 -6.33 0.22 -10.21
N THR A 126 -6.91 0.07 -9.02
CA THR A 126 -8.04 -0.84 -8.79
C THR A 126 -9.27 -0.41 -9.57
N ALA A 127 -9.56 0.90 -9.59
CA ALA A 127 -10.67 1.44 -10.39
C ALA A 127 -10.43 1.23 -11.90
N VAL A 128 -9.19 1.42 -12.36
CA VAL A 128 -8.78 1.16 -13.76
C VAL A 128 -8.94 -0.32 -14.11
N ALA A 129 -8.54 -1.24 -13.22
CA ALA A 129 -8.68 -2.67 -13.44
C ALA A 129 -10.15 -3.11 -13.46
N ARG A 130 -10.99 -2.55 -12.58
CA ARG A 130 -12.45 -2.78 -12.60
C ARG A 130 -13.08 -2.30 -13.90
N PHE A 131 -12.71 -1.11 -14.36
CA PHE A 131 -13.17 -0.59 -15.65
C PHE A 131 -12.75 -1.51 -16.80
N ALA A 132 -11.49 -2.00 -16.83
CA ALA A 132 -11.03 -2.95 -17.83
C ALA A 132 -11.83 -4.26 -17.80
N ARG A 133 -12.20 -4.75 -16.60
CA ARG A 133 -13.08 -5.92 -16.45
C ARG A 133 -14.49 -5.65 -17.03
N ASP A 134 -15.06 -4.50 -16.73
CA ASP A 134 -16.41 -4.13 -17.21
C ASP A 134 -16.44 -3.97 -18.74
N GLN A 135 -15.28 -3.68 -19.35
CA GLN A 135 -15.08 -3.71 -20.79
C GLN A 135 -14.76 -5.12 -21.35
N GLY A 136 -14.72 -6.14 -20.52
CA GLY A 136 -14.38 -7.52 -20.93
C GLY A 136 -12.91 -7.76 -21.28
N LEU A 137 -12.02 -6.83 -20.94
CA LEU A 137 -10.58 -6.90 -21.28
C LEU A 137 -9.78 -7.77 -20.30
N VAL A 138 -10.21 -7.85 -19.05
CA VAL A 138 -9.56 -8.66 -18.02
C VAL A 138 -10.58 -9.46 -17.20
N PRO A 139 -10.22 -10.66 -16.70
CA PRO A 139 -11.06 -11.41 -15.78
C PRO A 139 -11.01 -10.83 -14.37
N GLU A 140 -11.97 -11.22 -13.53
CA GLU A 140 -12.08 -10.81 -12.13
C GLU A 140 -10.83 -11.17 -11.29
N SER A 141 -10.15 -12.26 -11.61
CA SER A 141 -8.91 -12.67 -10.95
C SER A 141 -7.79 -11.64 -11.09
N ILE A 142 -7.68 -10.98 -12.25
CA ILE A 142 -6.71 -9.88 -12.44
C ILE A 142 -7.09 -8.67 -11.59
N VAL A 143 -8.38 -8.34 -11.48
CA VAL A 143 -8.84 -7.24 -10.63
C VAL A 143 -8.45 -7.49 -9.17
N ARG A 144 -8.72 -8.70 -8.66
CA ARG A 144 -8.33 -9.10 -7.30
C ARG A 144 -6.80 -9.09 -7.09
N ALA A 145 -6.04 -9.51 -8.08
CA ALA A 145 -4.59 -9.46 -8.02
C ALA A 145 -4.06 -8.02 -7.99
N VAL A 146 -4.63 -7.11 -8.78
CA VAL A 146 -4.32 -5.66 -8.71
C VAL A 146 -4.63 -5.11 -7.32
N ASP A 147 -5.79 -5.43 -6.75
CA ASP A 147 -6.20 -4.98 -5.41
C ASP A 147 -5.23 -5.49 -4.33
N GLY A 148 -4.77 -6.74 -4.44
CA GLY A 148 -3.73 -7.31 -3.58
C GLY A 148 -2.40 -6.56 -3.68
N VAL A 149 -1.93 -6.27 -4.89
CA VAL A 149 -0.68 -5.51 -5.13
C VAL A 149 -0.80 -4.07 -4.61
N VAL A 150 -1.96 -3.41 -4.79
CA VAL A 150 -2.26 -2.08 -4.21
C VAL A 150 -2.17 -2.13 -2.68
N SER A 151 -2.77 -3.16 -2.07
CA SER A 151 -2.76 -3.34 -0.61
C SER A 151 -1.34 -3.53 -0.06
N LEU A 152 -0.51 -4.37 -0.72
CA LEU A 152 0.89 -4.58 -0.35
C LEU A 152 1.73 -3.30 -0.48
N ARG A 153 1.54 -2.54 -1.56
CA ARG A 153 2.20 -1.23 -1.75
C ARG A 153 1.80 -0.24 -0.66
N ASN A 154 0.52 -0.20 -0.29
CA ASN A 154 0.03 0.68 0.77
C ASN A 154 0.61 0.30 2.14
N LEU A 155 0.74 -0.99 2.45
CA LEU A 155 1.44 -1.47 3.65
C LEU A 155 2.90 -1.02 3.66
N ALA A 156 3.62 -1.18 2.54
CA ALA A 156 5.01 -0.77 2.40
C ALA A 156 5.20 0.75 2.53
N THR A 157 4.22 1.53 2.07
CA THR A 157 4.26 3.00 2.16
C THR A 157 3.92 3.50 3.56
N ALA A 158 3.04 2.80 4.28
CA ALA A 158 2.62 3.17 5.63
C ALA A 158 3.75 3.05 6.66
N ASP A 159 4.65 2.07 6.50
CA ASP A 159 5.83 1.91 7.35
C ASP A 159 7.04 1.40 6.53
N PRO A 160 7.73 2.29 5.80
CA PRO A 160 8.86 1.92 4.94
C PRO A 160 10.01 1.27 5.70
N SER A 161 10.18 1.59 7.00
CA SER A 161 11.27 1.08 7.83
C SER A 161 11.14 -0.42 8.15
N ARG A 162 9.96 -0.99 7.96
CA ARG A 162 9.66 -2.42 8.19
C ARG A 162 9.71 -3.26 6.94
N VAL A 163 9.79 -2.62 5.78
CA VAL A 163 9.86 -3.33 4.52
C VAL A 163 11.22 -4.00 4.42
N THR A 164 11.23 -5.32 4.41
CA THR A 164 12.44 -6.11 4.27
C THR A 164 12.74 -6.37 2.78
N ARG A 165 13.98 -6.76 2.49
CA ARG A 165 14.36 -7.27 1.17
C ARG A 165 13.44 -8.41 0.70
N ASP A 166 13.10 -9.33 1.61
CA ASP A 166 12.22 -10.46 1.31
C ASP A 166 10.82 -10.00 0.87
N HIS A 167 10.24 -8.98 1.53
CA HIS A 167 8.99 -8.36 1.12
C HIS A 167 9.09 -7.76 -0.29
N ALA A 168 10.18 -7.06 -0.60
CA ALA A 168 10.38 -6.49 -1.93
C ALA A 168 10.50 -7.59 -3.00
N VAL A 169 11.27 -8.65 -2.76
CA VAL A 169 11.43 -9.78 -3.68
C VAL A 169 10.09 -10.48 -3.94
N LYS A 170 9.30 -10.74 -2.89
CA LYS A 170 7.95 -11.32 -3.03
C LYS A 170 7.03 -10.41 -3.84
N PHE A 171 7.07 -9.10 -3.57
CA PHE A 171 6.29 -8.12 -4.31
C PHE A 171 6.67 -8.06 -5.80
N LEU A 172 7.97 -8.01 -6.11
CA LEU A 172 8.47 -7.99 -7.48
C LEU A 172 8.02 -9.23 -8.27
N ALA A 173 8.08 -10.41 -7.65
CA ALA A 173 7.61 -11.64 -8.27
C ALA A 173 6.10 -11.62 -8.56
N LEU A 174 5.28 -11.03 -7.68
CA LEU A 174 3.84 -10.84 -7.90
C LEU A 174 3.57 -9.86 -9.04
N VAL A 175 4.33 -8.77 -9.10
CA VAL A 175 4.23 -7.79 -10.20
C VAL A 175 4.59 -8.43 -11.53
N ASP A 176 5.67 -9.23 -11.60
CA ASP A 176 6.03 -9.94 -12.82
C ASP A 176 4.91 -10.87 -13.32
N ALA A 177 4.32 -11.65 -12.41
CA ALA A 177 3.22 -12.54 -12.74
C ALA A 177 1.96 -11.76 -13.19
N LEU A 178 1.68 -10.62 -12.54
CA LEU A 178 0.55 -9.78 -12.92
C LEU A 178 0.75 -9.11 -14.27
N LEU A 179 1.94 -8.59 -14.56
CA LEU A 179 2.28 -8.00 -15.87
C LEU A 179 2.18 -9.02 -16.98
N PHE A 180 2.65 -10.25 -16.73
CA PHE A 180 2.50 -11.35 -17.66
C PHE A 180 1.02 -11.66 -17.94
N ALA A 181 0.19 -11.73 -16.90
CA ALA A 181 -1.25 -11.97 -17.03
C ALA A 181 -1.95 -10.86 -17.82
N ILE A 182 -1.63 -9.59 -17.56
CA ILE A 182 -2.18 -8.42 -18.29
C ILE A 182 -1.73 -8.46 -19.75
N GLY A 183 -0.45 -8.73 -20.03
CA GLY A 183 0.10 -8.85 -21.38
C GLY A 183 -0.60 -9.92 -22.19
N THR A 184 -0.85 -11.09 -21.62
CA THR A 184 -1.61 -12.18 -22.27
C THR A 184 -3.03 -11.75 -22.64
N GLN A 185 -3.71 -10.94 -21.83
CA GLN A 185 -5.04 -10.42 -22.17
C GLN A 185 -4.97 -9.41 -23.31
N ARG A 186 -3.96 -8.54 -23.30
CA ARG A 186 -3.74 -7.57 -24.37
C ARG A 186 -3.61 -8.26 -25.74
N ASP A 187 -2.79 -9.32 -25.81
CA ASP A 187 -2.56 -10.06 -27.04
C ASP A 187 -3.83 -10.75 -27.58
N ARG A 188 -4.72 -11.18 -26.68
CA ARG A 188 -6.04 -11.73 -27.04
C ARG A 188 -7.02 -10.68 -27.53
N SER A 189 -6.86 -9.43 -27.09
CA SER A 189 -7.76 -8.32 -27.43
C SER A 189 -7.42 -7.67 -28.77
N ILE A 190 -6.24 -7.92 -29.32
CA ILE A 190 -5.84 -7.44 -30.66
C ILE A 190 -6.36 -8.46 -31.67
N PRO A 191 -7.38 -8.11 -32.52
CA PRO A 191 -7.84 -9.03 -33.56
C PRO A 191 -6.65 -9.33 -34.46
N ALA A 192 -6.40 -10.63 -34.70
CA ALA A 192 -5.42 -11.05 -35.68
C ALA A 192 -5.81 -10.35 -37.01
N SER A 193 -5.00 -9.37 -37.44
CA SER A 193 -5.17 -8.73 -38.73
C SER A 193 -5.16 -9.84 -39.78
N SER A 194 -6.34 -10.11 -40.38
CA SER A 194 -6.47 -11.08 -41.43
C SER A 194 -5.45 -10.73 -42.52
N PRO A 195 -4.65 -11.70 -43.00
CA PRO A 195 -3.77 -11.44 -44.13
C PRO A 195 -4.65 -11.00 -45.29
N MET A 196 -4.40 -9.80 -45.81
CA MET A 196 -5.01 -9.33 -47.05
C MET A 196 -4.63 -10.32 -48.14
N SER A 197 -5.66 -11.00 -48.67
CA SER A 197 -5.58 -11.84 -49.88
C SER A 197 -5.53 -10.98 -51.11
#